data_4844a3dc9301cd86274de6eaf54c20fc
#
_entry.id   4844a3dc9301cd86274de6eaf54c20fc
#
_cell.length_a   1.000
_cell.length_b   1.000
_cell.length_c   1.000
_cell.angle_alpha   90.00
_cell.angle_beta   90.00
_cell.angle_gamma   90.00
#
_symmetry.space_group_name_H-M   'P 1'
#
loop_
_entity.id
_entity.type
_entity.pdbx_description
1 polymer ?
#
loop_
_entity_poly.entity_id
_entity_poly.type
_entity_poly.pdbx_seq_one_letter_code
_entity_poly.pdbx_strand_id
1 'polypeptide(L)'
;MREAWILPQHAPVLLKVEKLLRKPNAHPLIHALQGVSTAMANGPVTTQSLLPELQAGQLATSRRYTFSLVEGLEPVILAVAHDFGDVHVYIAITGEIAIAQATLFPVKRVRDTARLNDRILRTEKLFDLANISIDAHPDGTEFYVIYGALRATSALADIEFEIDTLARNAVDAAAAYRDFVK
;
A
#
# COMPACT_ATOMS: atom_id res chain seq x y z
N MET A 1 19.00 29.35 -5.04
CA MET A 1 18.15 28.96 -3.90
C MET A 1 16.71 29.26 -4.29
N ARG A 2 15.87 28.24 -4.52
CA ARG A 2 14.44 28.47 -4.82
C ARG A 2 13.69 28.43 -3.50
N GLU A 3 13.10 29.55 -3.11
CA GLU A 3 12.26 29.62 -1.93
C GLU A 3 10.99 28.80 -2.15
N ALA A 4 10.79 27.77 -1.33
CA ALA A 4 9.53 27.03 -1.31
C ALA A 4 8.51 27.85 -0.51
N TRP A 5 7.43 28.26 -1.14
CA TRP A 5 6.31 28.95 -0.51
C TRP A 5 5.52 27.96 0.35
N ILE A 6 5.86 27.84 1.61
CA ILE A 6 5.19 27.01 2.60
C ILE A 6 4.42 27.91 3.52
N LEU A 7 3.10 27.71 3.63
CA LEU A 7 2.30 28.42 4.61
C LEU A 7 2.78 28.08 6.03
N PRO A 8 2.96 29.06 6.94
CA PRO A 8 3.54 28.85 8.27
C PRO A 8 2.88 27.74 9.09
N GLN A 9 1.57 27.54 8.93
CA GLN A 9 0.82 26.49 9.61
C GLN A 9 1.18 25.06 9.17
N HIS A 10 1.79 24.88 8.01
CA HIS A 10 2.23 23.59 7.48
C HIS A 10 3.70 23.26 7.75
N ALA A 11 4.47 24.24 8.24
CA ALA A 11 5.90 24.06 8.53
C ALA A 11 6.20 22.89 9.50
N PRO A 12 5.43 22.66 10.60
CA PRO A 12 5.68 21.54 11.50
C PRO A 12 5.46 20.18 10.86
N VAL A 13 4.49 20.06 9.94
CA VAL A 13 4.18 18.81 9.23
C VAL A 13 5.28 18.50 8.22
N LEU A 14 5.74 19.51 7.48
CA LEU A 14 6.81 19.35 6.48
C LEU A 14 8.16 19.04 7.09
N LEU A 15 8.51 19.64 8.24
CA LEU A 15 9.70 19.28 9.01
C LEU A 15 9.65 17.83 9.53
N LYS A 16 8.47 17.35 9.87
CA LYS A 16 8.26 15.95 10.30
C LYS A 16 8.44 14.99 9.12
N VAL A 17 7.90 15.32 7.96
CA VAL A 17 8.06 14.58 6.70
C VAL A 17 9.53 14.58 6.25
N GLU A 18 10.20 15.72 6.24
CA GLU A 18 11.63 15.82 5.89
C GLU A 18 12.51 14.97 6.82
N LYS A 19 12.20 14.93 8.12
CA LYS A 19 12.93 14.12 9.11
C LYS A 19 12.70 12.62 8.93
N LEU A 20 11.53 12.23 8.42
CA LEU A 20 11.21 10.84 8.07
C LEU A 20 11.93 10.41 6.77
N LEU A 21 11.99 11.29 5.78
CA LEU A 21 12.67 11.02 4.50
C LEU A 21 14.20 10.91 4.62
N ARG A 22 14.81 11.45 5.68
CA ARG A 22 16.26 11.37 5.95
C ARG A 22 16.72 10.10 6.67
N LYS A 23 15.82 9.23 7.10
CA LYS A 23 16.18 7.94 7.74
C LYS A 23 16.29 6.85 6.68
N PRO A 24 17.49 6.33 6.36
CA PRO A 24 17.61 5.14 5.55
C PRO A 24 16.97 3.98 6.33
N ASN A 25 16.01 3.26 5.75
CA ASN A 25 15.33 2.08 6.29
C ASN A 25 14.06 2.30 7.15
N ALA A 26 13.42 3.46 7.15
CA ALA A 26 12.09 3.57 7.74
C ALA A 26 11.04 3.66 6.63
N HIS A 27 10.17 2.67 6.54
CA HIS A 27 8.95 2.79 5.73
C HIS A 27 8.19 4.02 6.25
N PRO A 28 8.05 5.13 5.49
CA PRO A 28 7.60 6.42 6.06
C PRO A 28 6.19 6.38 6.64
N LEU A 29 5.33 5.46 6.13
CA LEU A 29 3.96 5.30 6.59
C LEU A 29 3.84 4.53 7.91
N ILE A 30 4.73 3.58 8.18
CA ILE A 30 4.65 2.71 9.36
C ILE A 30 4.95 3.48 10.65
N HIS A 31 5.88 4.44 10.64
CA HIS A 31 6.26 5.20 11.85
C HIS A 31 5.45 6.47 12.13
N ALA A 32 4.70 6.99 11.17
CA ALA A 32 3.93 8.22 11.38
C ALA A 32 2.64 8.00 12.21
N LEU A 33 2.19 6.76 12.39
CA LEU A 33 0.89 6.41 12.96
C LEU A 33 0.95 5.84 14.37
N GLN A 34 2.11 5.69 14.98
CA GLN A 34 2.28 5.11 16.34
C GLN A 34 1.81 6.02 17.50
N GLY A 35 0.88 6.94 17.30
CA GLY A 35 0.58 7.96 18.29
C GLY A 35 -0.85 8.13 18.80
N VAL A 36 -1.82 7.29 18.47
CA VAL A 36 -3.19 7.44 19.01
C VAL A 36 -3.78 6.08 19.38
N SER A 37 -3.66 5.70 20.64
CA SER A 37 -4.37 4.55 21.20
C SER A 37 -5.58 5.04 21.99
N THR A 38 -6.77 4.59 21.65
CA THR A 38 -7.92 4.49 22.55
C THR A 38 -8.56 3.12 22.41
N ALA A 39 -8.62 2.42 23.55
CA ALA A 39 -9.01 1.03 23.71
C ALA A 39 -10.46 0.77 23.25
N MET A 40 -10.65 -0.35 22.55
CA MET A 40 -11.93 -1.02 22.40
C MET A 40 -11.84 -2.48 22.87
N ALA A 41 -12.96 -3.03 23.34
CA ALA A 41 -13.14 -4.25 24.11
C ALA A 41 -12.77 -5.59 23.41
N ASN A 42 -12.26 -5.56 22.19
CA ASN A 42 -11.61 -6.69 21.52
C ASN A 42 -10.13 -6.34 21.39
N GLY A 43 -9.22 -7.28 21.66
CA GLY A 43 -7.78 -7.06 21.54
C GLY A 43 -7.39 -6.43 20.19
N PRO A 44 -6.15 -5.90 20.05
CA PRO A 44 -5.74 -5.23 18.84
C PRO A 44 -5.88 -6.18 17.64
N VAL A 45 -6.45 -5.68 16.54
CA VAL A 45 -6.48 -6.42 15.29
C VAL A 45 -5.05 -6.63 14.83
N THR A 46 -4.70 -7.85 14.48
CA THR A 46 -3.39 -8.25 13.97
C THR A 46 -3.53 -8.90 12.60
N THR A 47 -2.44 -9.02 11.87
CA THR A 47 -2.40 -9.78 10.61
C THR A 47 -2.91 -11.21 10.81
N GLN A 48 -2.51 -11.88 11.91
CA GLN A 48 -2.94 -13.24 12.21
C GLN A 48 -4.44 -13.32 12.55
N SER A 49 -5.01 -12.32 13.24
CA SER A 49 -6.44 -12.32 13.56
C SER A 49 -7.33 -12.00 12.36
N LEU A 50 -6.83 -11.20 11.41
CA LEU A 50 -7.55 -10.85 10.18
C LEU A 50 -7.60 -11.99 9.17
N LEU A 51 -6.58 -12.85 9.09
CA LEU A 51 -6.50 -13.92 8.10
C LEU A 51 -7.71 -14.87 8.13
N PRO A 52 -8.14 -15.45 9.27
CA PRO A 52 -9.31 -16.34 9.27
C PRO A 52 -10.61 -15.63 8.87
N GLU A 53 -10.73 -14.32 9.16
CA GLU A 53 -11.89 -13.54 8.74
C GLU A 53 -11.93 -13.40 7.20
N LEU A 54 -10.80 -13.07 6.56
CA LEU A 54 -10.68 -13.01 5.11
C LEU A 54 -10.90 -14.38 4.45
N GLN A 55 -10.41 -15.47 5.06
CA GLN A 55 -10.62 -16.81 4.54
C GLN A 55 -12.08 -17.28 4.62
N ALA A 56 -12.85 -16.74 5.56
CA ALA A 56 -14.29 -16.96 5.69
C ALA A 56 -15.14 -15.93 4.93
N GLY A 57 -14.52 -14.86 4.45
CA GLY A 57 -15.16 -13.74 3.79
C GLY A 57 -15.68 -14.04 2.39
N GLN A 58 -16.33 -13.04 1.78
CA GLN A 58 -16.99 -13.19 0.49
C GLN A 58 -16.00 -13.44 -0.66
N LEU A 59 -14.84 -12.78 -0.65
CA LEU A 59 -13.83 -12.94 -1.70
C LEU A 59 -13.28 -14.39 -1.75
N ALA A 60 -13.04 -15.01 -0.59
CA ALA A 60 -12.57 -16.39 -0.52
C ALA A 60 -13.68 -17.39 -0.84
N THR A 61 -14.88 -17.22 -0.26
CA THR A 61 -16.01 -18.16 -0.45
C THR A 61 -16.51 -18.17 -1.88
N SER A 62 -16.42 -17.04 -2.60
CA SER A 62 -16.70 -16.97 -4.04
C SER A 62 -15.56 -17.50 -4.94
N ARG A 63 -14.45 -17.96 -4.35
CA ARG A 63 -13.24 -18.45 -5.05
C ARG A 63 -12.57 -17.41 -5.96
N ARG A 64 -12.85 -16.15 -5.75
CA ARG A 64 -12.18 -15.05 -6.46
C ARG A 64 -10.78 -14.79 -5.93
N TYR A 65 -10.57 -15.12 -4.64
CA TYR A 65 -9.30 -14.93 -3.95
C TYR A 65 -8.91 -16.15 -3.12
N THR A 66 -7.59 -16.33 -2.98
CA THR A 66 -7.02 -17.18 -1.93
C THR A 66 -6.18 -16.34 -0.99
N PHE A 67 -6.27 -16.63 0.31
CA PHE A 67 -5.56 -15.91 1.37
C PHE A 67 -4.64 -16.87 2.12
N SER A 68 -3.37 -16.48 2.27
CA SER A 68 -2.37 -17.24 3.03
C SER A 68 -1.48 -16.30 3.83
N LEU A 69 -0.91 -16.80 4.93
CA LEU A 69 0.09 -16.07 5.70
C LEU A 69 1.47 -16.26 5.06
N VAL A 70 2.18 -15.17 4.88
CA VAL A 70 3.60 -15.17 4.54
C VAL A 70 4.36 -14.82 5.81
N GLU A 71 5.10 -15.80 6.31
CA GLU A 71 5.91 -15.66 7.51
C GLU A 71 7.13 -14.76 7.25
N GLY A 72 7.52 -13.97 8.24
CA GLY A 72 8.67 -13.07 8.18
C GLY A 72 8.87 -12.37 9.52
N LEU A 73 9.75 -11.38 9.54
CA LEU A 73 9.97 -10.55 10.73
C LEU A 73 8.67 -9.86 11.15
N GLU A 74 7.91 -9.40 10.15
CA GLU A 74 6.51 -8.97 10.29
C GLU A 74 5.68 -9.81 9.31
N PRO A 75 4.75 -10.65 9.79
CA PRO A 75 3.94 -11.48 8.93
C PRO A 75 2.97 -10.63 8.10
N VAL A 76 2.75 -11.03 6.85
CA VAL A 76 1.79 -10.39 5.96
C VAL A 76 0.81 -11.42 5.39
N ILE A 77 -0.41 -11.01 5.06
CA ILE A 77 -1.35 -11.84 4.31
C ILE A 77 -1.08 -11.63 2.82
N LEU A 78 -0.89 -12.72 2.10
CA LEU A 78 -0.92 -12.74 0.65
C LEU A 78 -2.34 -13.08 0.20
N ALA A 79 -2.96 -12.16 -0.52
CA ALA A 79 -4.18 -12.36 -1.28
C ALA A 79 -3.83 -12.53 -2.76
N VAL A 80 -4.21 -13.66 -3.37
CA VAL A 80 -4.06 -13.90 -4.80
C VAL A 80 -5.40 -13.66 -5.48
N ALA A 81 -5.46 -12.65 -6.35
CA ALA A 81 -6.67 -12.20 -7.05
C ALA A 81 -6.82 -12.93 -8.39
N HIS A 82 -7.58 -14.03 -8.42
CA HIS A 82 -7.69 -14.91 -9.59
C HIS A 82 -8.37 -14.23 -10.78
N ASP A 83 -9.40 -13.42 -10.54
CA ASP A 83 -10.13 -12.69 -11.59
C ASP A 83 -9.26 -11.64 -12.30
N PHE A 84 -8.12 -11.26 -11.71
CA PHE A 84 -7.19 -10.26 -12.23
C PHE A 84 -5.86 -10.88 -12.71
N GLY A 85 -5.86 -12.17 -13.06
CA GLY A 85 -4.67 -12.88 -13.55
C GLY A 85 -3.65 -13.16 -12.45
N ASP A 86 -4.14 -13.58 -11.29
CA ASP A 86 -3.34 -13.92 -10.11
C ASP A 86 -2.50 -12.75 -9.57
N VAL A 87 -3.06 -11.54 -9.59
CA VAL A 87 -2.41 -10.39 -8.96
C VAL A 87 -2.23 -10.67 -7.48
N HIS A 88 -1.02 -10.44 -6.99
CA HIS A 88 -0.65 -10.59 -5.59
C HIS A 88 -0.87 -9.26 -4.85
N VAL A 89 -1.73 -9.27 -3.86
CA VAL A 89 -1.94 -8.17 -2.91
C VAL A 89 -1.45 -8.60 -1.54
N TYR A 90 -0.53 -7.85 -0.96
CA TYR A 90 0.02 -8.07 0.38
C TYR A 90 -0.70 -7.17 1.37
N ILE A 91 -1.21 -7.75 2.47
CA ILE A 91 -1.93 -7.01 3.50
C ILE A 91 -1.17 -7.15 4.82
N ALA A 92 -0.86 -6.01 5.45
CA ALA A 92 -0.24 -5.92 6.76
C ALA A 92 -1.06 -5.05 7.70
N ILE A 93 -1.09 -5.44 8.98
CA ILE A 93 -1.64 -4.61 10.05
C ILE A 93 -0.48 -3.97 10.80
N THR A 94 -0.47 -2.64 10.84
CA THR A 94 0.53 -1.85 11.57
C THR A 94 -0.18 -0.87 12.50
N GLY A 95 -0.18 -1.19 13.79
CA GLY A 95 -0.94 -0.42 14.78
C GLY A 95 -2.44 -0.44 14.45
N GLU A 96 -3.02 0.73 14.20
CA GLU A 96 -4.45 0.89 13.88
C GLU A 96 -4.75 0.87 12.37
N ILE A 97 -3.75 0.62 11.53
CA ILE A 97 -3.89 0.71 10.06
C ILE A 97 -3.68 -0.65 9.42
N ALA A 98 -4.59 -0.99 8.52
CA ALA A 98 -4.43 -2.04 7.53
C ALA A 98 -3.89 -1.41 6.24
N ILE A 99 -2.78 -1.91 5.73
CA ILE A 99 -2.20 -1.50 4.45
C ILE A 99 -2.32 -2.68 3.49
N ALA A 100 -2.91 -2.44 2.33
CA ALA A 100 -2.91 -3.37 1.21
C ALA A 100 -2.01 -2.82 0.11
N GLN A 101 -1.16 -3.67 -0.50
CA GLN A 101 -0.17 -3.25 -1.48
C GLN A 101 0.01 -4.30 -2.58
N ALA A 102 0.15 -3.85 -3.82
CA ALA A 102 0.54 -4.69 -4.96
C ALA A 102 1.77 -4.11 -5.67
N THR A 103 2.68 -4.99 -6.12
CA THR A 103 3.85 -4.60 -6.89
C THR A 103 3.47 -4.41 -8.36
N LEU A 104 3.87 -3.28 -8.96
CA LEU A 104 3.63 -3.00 -10.37
C LEU A 104 4.82 -3.47 -11.23
N PHE A 105 5.95 -2.83 -11.11
CA PHE A 105 7.16 -3.15 -11.88
C PHE A 105 8.42 -2.56 -11.22
N PRO A 106 9.60 -3.15 -11.46
CA PRO A 106 10.85 -2.64 -10.92
C PRO A 106 11.27 -1.32 -11.60
N VAL A 107 11.77 -0.37 -10.80
CA VAL A 107 12.23 0.96 -11.25
C VAL A 107 13.28 0.84 -12.37
N LYS A 108 14.19 -0.14 -12.27
CA LYS A 108 15.25 -0.40 -13.27
C LYS A 108 14.72 -0.73 -14.68
N ARG A 109 13.45 -1.14 -14.80
CA ARG A 109 12.79 -1.39 -16.10
C ARG A 109 12.15 -0.14 -16.70
N VAL A 110 12.09 0.96 -15.96
CA VAL A 110 11.52 2.21 -16.46
C VAL A 110 12.56 2.95 -17.30
N ARG A 111 12.16 3.41 -18.50
CA ARG A 111 13.05 4.12 -19.44
C ARG A 111 13.39 5.53 -18.99
N ASP A 112 12.40 6.22 -18.42
CA ASP A 112 12.49 7.60 -17.94
C ASP A 112 11.65 7.73 -16.67
N THR A 113 12.31 7.62 -15.54
CA THR A 113 11.68 7.65 -14.21
C THR A 113 11.12 9.04 -13.90
N ALA A 114 11.79 10.11 -14.31
CA ALA A 114 11.32 11.47 -14.06
C ALA A 114 10.00 11.74 -14.79
N ARG A 115 9.91 11.33 -16.06
CA ARG A 115 8.69 11.47 -16.85
C ARG A 115 7.55 10.59 -16.33
N LEU A 116 7.86 9.36 -15.90
CA LEU A 116 6.85 8.50 -15.31
C LEU A 116 6.34 9.07 -13.98
N ASN A 117 7.24 9.56 -13.11
CA ASN A 117 6.86 10.16 -11.83
C ASN A 117 5.96 11.39 -12.02
N ASP A 118 6.28 12.28 -12.98
CA ASP A 118 5.40 13.40 -13.33
C ASP A 118 4.03 12.91 -13.83
N ARG A 119 4.02 11.85 -14.65
CA ARG A 119 2.77 11.26 -15.13
C ARG A 119 1.94 10.68 -13.99
N ILE A 120 2.53 9.90 -13.09
CA ILE A 120 1.85 9.32 -11.92
C ILE A 120 1.22 10.42 -11.07
N LEU A 121 1.99 11.45 -10.69
CA LEU A 121 1.50 12.56 -9.87
C LEU A 121 0.33 13.32 -10.52
N ARG A 122 0.27 13.40 -11.84
CA ARG A 122 -0.82 14.05 -12.56
C ARG A 122 -2.06 13.17 -12.73
N THR A 123 -1.90 11.86 -12.60
CA THR A 123 -2.96 10.87 -12.84
C THR A 123 -3.35 10.08 -11.59
N GLU A 124 -2.82 10.44 -10.41
CA GLU A 124 -3.09 9.76 -9.14
C GLU A 124 -4.59 9.54 -8.87
N LYS A 125 -5.41 10.56 -9.18
CA LYS A 125 -6.87 10.51 -8.94
C LYS A 125 -7.63 9.58 -9.89
N LEU A 126 -6.97 8.91 -10.83
CA LEU A 126 -7.61 7.94 -11.71
C LEU A 126 -7.76 6.55 -11.07
N PHE A 127 -7.06 6.31 -9.96
CA PHE A 127 -7.10 5.05 -9.22
C PHE A 127 -7.84 5.26 -7.89
N ASP A 128 -9.06 4.76 -7.84
CA ASP A 128 -9.91 4.90 -6.65
C ASP A 128 -9.25 4.25 -5.44
N LEU A 129 -9.24 4.95 -4.30
CA LEU A 129 -8.72 4.50 -3.00
C LEU A 129 -7.23 4.09 -3.00
N ALA A 130 -6.48 4.34 -4.07
CA ALA A 130 -5.11 3.88 -4.19
C ALA A 130 -4.13 5.01 -4.50
N ASN A 131 -2.89 4.81 -4.06
CA ASN A 131 -1.77 5.69 -4.32
C ASN A 131 -0.61 4.87 -4.91
N ILE A 132 0.29 5.52 -5.64
CA ILE A 132 1.48 4.87 -6.19
C ILE A 132 2.72 5.45 -5.52
N SER A 133 3.62 4.56 -5.05
CA SER A 133 4.91 4.94 -4.48
C SER A 133 6.06 4.11 -5.06
N ILE A 134 7.27 4.40 -4.60
CA ILE A 134 8.46 3.58 -4.85
C ILE A 134 8.89 3.00 -3.52
N ASP A 135 8.98 1.67 -3.46
CA ASP A 135 9.47 0.92 -2.31
C ASP A 135 10.82 0.28 -2.62
N ALA A 136 11.74 0.37 -1.65
CA ALA A 136 13.04 -0.29 -1.71
C ALA A 136 13.01 -1.61 -0.93
N HIS A 137 13.42 -2.69 -1.58
CA HIS A 137 13.65 -3.98 -0.93
C HIS A 137 15.00 -3.99 -0.18
N PRO A 138 15.20 -4.92 0.77
CA PRO A 138 16.44 -5.00 1.55
C PRO A 138 17.72 -5.20 0.71
N ASP A 139 17.58 -5.75 -0.50
CA ASP A 139 18.68 -5.94 -1.46
C ASP A 139 18.99 -4.67 -2.29
N GLY A 140 18.28 -3.56 -2.00
CA GLY A 140 18.41 -2.29 -2.73
C GLY A 140 17.64 -2.24 -4.04
N THR A 141 16.87 -3.28 -4.39
CA THR A 141 15.99 -3.22 -5.58
C THR A 141 14.77 -2.37 -5.28
N GLU A 142 14.48 -1.41 -6.16
CA GLU A 142 13.32 -0.53 -6.05
C GLU A 142 12.19 -0.95 -7.00
N PHE A 143 10.95 -0.83 -6.52
CA PHE A 143 9.74 -1.16 -7.27
C PHE A 143 8.73 -0.03 -7.18
N TYR A 144 8.03 0.23 -8.27
CA TYR A 144 6.76 0.93 -8.19
C TYR A 144 5.73 -0.01 -7.59
N VAL A 145 5.01 0.50 -6.61
CA VAL A 145 3.94 -0.22 -5.92
C VAL A 145 2.68 0.62 -5.91
N ILE A 146 1.51 -0.03 -5.91
CA ILE A 146 0.23 0.61 -5.69
C ILE A 146 -0.30 0.13 -4.35
N TYR A 147 -0.83 1.04 -3.51
CA TYR A 147 -1.26 0.71 -2.17
C TYR A 147 -2.48 1.53 -1.75
N GLY A 148 -3.25 0.97 -0.84
CA GLY A 148 -4.32 1.63 -0.10
C GLY A 148 -4.15 1.41 1.39
N ALA A 149 -4.81 2.23 2.19
CA ALA A 149 -4.77 2.15 3.64
C ALA A 149 -6.13 2.47 4.25
N LEU A 150 -6.56 1.65 5.22
CA LEU A 150 -7.78 1.85 5.97
C LEU A 150 -7.55 1.51 7.45
N ARG A 151 -8.55 1.78 8.29
CA ARG A 151 -8.43 1.41 9.70
C ARG A 151 -8.46 -0.12 9.83
N ALA A 152 -7.59 -0.67 10.67
CA ALA A 152 -7.57 -2.10 10.97
C ALA A 152 -8.91 -2.60 11.56
N THR A 153 -9.67 -1.70 12.20
CA THR A 153 -11.01 -1.96 12.77
C THR A 153 -12.15 -1.71 11.79
N SER A 154 -11.88 -1.50 10.50
CA SER A 154 -12.90 -1.38 9.46
C SER A 154 -13.70 -2.69 9.37
N ALA A 155 -14.95 -2.61 8.90
CA ALA A 155 -15.73 -3.81 8.65
C ALA A 155 -15.04 -4.71 7.61
N LEU A 156 -15.17 -6.03 7.75
CA LEU A 156 -14.57 -6.99 6.82
C LEU A 156 -14.95 -6.70 5.36
N ALA A 157 -16.19 -6.30 5.12
CA ALA A 157 -16.66 -5.95 3.78
C ALA A 157 -15.92 -4.74 3.19
N ASP A 158 -15.51 -3.76 4.01
CA ASP A 158 -14.74 -2.59 3.55
C ASP A 158 -13.29 -3.00 3.24
N ILE A 159 -12.72 -3.90 4.04
CA ILE A 159 -11.38 -4.47 3.81
C ILE A 159 -11.37 -5.28 2.51
N GLU A 160 -12.36 -6.14 2.30
CA GLU A 160 -12.51 -6.92 1.07
C GLU A 160 -12.72 -6.02 -0.16
N PHE A 161 -13.52 -4.96 -0.04
CA PHE A 161 -13.72 -3.98 -1.10
C PHE A 161 -12.41 -3.27 -1.48
N GLU A 162 -11.62 -2.88 -0.49
CA GLU A 162 -10.29 -2.26 -0.71
C GLU A 162 -9.34 -3.21 -1.44
N ILE A 163 -9.28 -4.48 -1.02
CA ILE A 163 -8.44 -5.52 -1.65
C ILE A 163 -8.84 -5.73 -3.12
N ASP A 164 -10.14 -5.85 -3.41
CA ASP A 164 -10.65 -6.06 -4.77
C ASP A 164 -10.41 -4.83 -5.67
N THR A 165 -10.64 -3.64 -5.13
CA THR A 165 -10.37 -2.37 -5.83
C THR A 165 -8.88 -2.22 -6.13
N LEU A 166 -8.01 -2.54 -5.17
CA LEU A 166 -6.57 -2.44 -5.35
C LEU A 166 -6.04 -3.43 -6.39
N ALA A 167 -6.54 -4.67 -6.41
CA ALA A 167 -6.15 -5.65 -7.42
C ALA A 167 -6.52 -5.19 -8.84
N ARG A 168 -7.71 -4.62 -9.01
CA ARG A 168 -8.15 -4.01 -10.28
C ARG A 168 -7.25 -2.84 -10.66
N ASN A 169 -7.03 -1.91 -9.73
CA ASN A 169 -6.19 -0.75 -9.96
C ASN A 169 -4.75 -1.12 -10.33
N ALA A 170 -4.21 -2.23 -9.77
CA ALA A 170 -2.88 -2.71 -10.13
C ALA A 170 -2.79 -3.13 -11.61
N VAL A 171 -3.81 -3.82 -12.13
CA VAL A 171 -3.89 -4.18 -13.57
C VAL A 171 -4.03 -2.93 -14.44
N ASP A 172 -4.91 -2.01 -14.05
CA ASP A 172 -5.17 -0.78 -14.79
C ASP A 172 -3.94 0.13 -14.80
N ALA A 173 -3.22 0.26 -13.68
CA ALA A 173 -1.99 1.02 -13.58
C ALA A 173 -0.87 0.41 -14.44
N ALA A 174 -0.70 -0.93 -14.38
CA ALA A 174 0.26 -1.63 -15.23
C ALA A 174 -0.02 -1.41 -16.72
N ALA A 175 -1.29 -1.41 -17.13
CA ALA A 175 -1.70 -1.12 -18.50
C ALA A 175 -1.46 0.35 -18.87
N ALA A 176 -1.82 1.30 -17.99
CA ALA A 176 -1.68 2.74 -18.22
C ALA A 176 -0.22 3.19 -18.38
N TYR A 177 0.70 2.53 -17.68
CA TYR A 177 2.12 2.90 -17.65
C TYR A 177 3.03 1.98 -18.46
N ARG A 178 2.47 0.99 -19.17
CA ARG A 178 3.24 0.00 -19.96
C ARG A 178 4.25 0.62 -20.92
N ASP A 179 3.94 1.77 -21.54
CA ASP A 179 4.79 2.42 -22.52
C ASP A 179 6.07 3.03 -21.91
N PHE A 180 6.12 3.18 -20.59
CA PHE A 180 7.29 3.62 -19.85
C PHE A 180 8.23 2.45 -19.47
N VAL A 181 7.75 1.22 -19.53
CA VAL A 181 8.49 0.01 -19.11
C VAL A 181 9.15 -0.64 -20.33
N LYS A 182 10.37 -1.20 -20.12
CA LYS A 182 11.16 -1.95 -21.13
C LYS A 182 10.68 -3.38 -21.26
#